data_915e6c706b852734e615bc5ec4d8ed6c
#
_entry.id   915e6c706b852734e615bc5ec4d8ed6c
#
_cell.length_a   1.000
_cell.length_b   1.000
_cell.length_c   1.000
_cell.angle_alpha   90.00
_cell.angle_beta   90.00
_cell.angle_gamma   90.00
#
_symmetry.space_group_name_H-M   'P 1'
#
loop_
_entity.id
_entity.type
_entity.pdbx_description
1 polymer ?
#
loop_
_entity_poly.entity_id
_entity_poly.type
_entity_poly.pdbx_seq_one_letter_code
_entity_poly.pdbx_strand_id
1 'polypeptide(L)'
;MKLSQFKFNLPEELIAQYPSKFRDECRLLVLNRKTGEIEHKIFKDLKDYFSDKDFMIFNDTKVFPARLYGNKEKTGARIEVFLLRELNHDQRLWDILVDPARKIRIGNKLYFGEDGNELVAEVIDNTTSRGRTLRFLIDGEYDEFKKTLYSLGETPLPMHIIKRPTQPEDEEWYQTIYAKNEGAVAAPTAGLHFSRELFKRLELVGVEFGFLTLHVGLGNFRSVDVEDLTKHKMDSEQMFISEELADTVNRKKAENRRICAVGTTVLRALESSITTSGMLKPFDGWTNKFLFPPYECMVPNCMISNLHLPKSTLMMSVATFAGYENLMHAYEVAVQEKYQFATYGDAMLII
;
A
#
# COMPACT_ATOMS: atom_id res chain seq x y z
N MET A 1 -1.56 -19.21 -14.60
CA MET A 1 -2.65 -18.24 -14.88
C MET A 1 -2.19 -17.13 -15.82
N LYS A 2 -3.12 -16.54 -16.54
CA LYS A 2 -2.88 -15.48 -17.52
C LYS A 2 -3.42 -14.15 -17.04
N LEU A 3 -2.75 -13.06 -17.39
CA LEU A 3 -3.17 -11.69 -17.07
C LEU A 3 -4.58 -11.38 -17.58
N SER A 4 -4.90 -11.85 -18.81
CA SER A 4 -6.19 -11.65 -19.44
C SER A 4 -7.38 -12.22 -18.66
N GLN A 5 -7.16 -13.21 -17.80
CA GLN A 5 -8.19 -13.79 -16.93
C GLN A 5 -8.68 -12.80 -15.85
N PHE A 6 -7.84 -11.83 -15.45
CA PHE A 6 -8.18 -10.81 -14.45
C PHE A 6 -8.79 -9.54 -15.05
N LYS A 7 -9.37 -9.65 -16.24
CA LYS A 7 -10.04 -8.55 -16.93
C LYS A 7 -11.52 -8.54 -16.57
N PHE A 8 -12.04 -7.38 -16.18
CA PHE A 8 -13.46 -7.08 -16.10
C PHE A 8 -13.69 -5.64 -16.55
N ASN A 9 -14.92 -5.30 -16.89
CA ASN A 9 -15.28 -3.94 -17.28
C ASN A 9 -15.55 -3.12 -16.02
N LEU A 10 -14.70 -2.14 -15.75
CA LEU A 10 -14.86 -1.20 -14.64
C LEU A 10 -15.17 0.19 -15.21
N PRO A 11 -16.40 0.71 -15.01
CA PRO A 11 -16.72 2.08 -15.34
C PRO A 11 -15.86 3.07 -14.56
N GLU A 12 -15.40 4.13 -15.23
CA GLU A 12 -14.48 5.11 -14.63
C GLU A 12 -15.11 5.85 -13.44
N GLU A 13 -16.41 6.08 -13.50
CA GLU A 13 -17.19 6.72 -12.41
C GLU A 13 -17.21 5.91 -11.11
N LEU A 14 -16.87 4.62 -11.16
CA LEU A 14 -16.74 3.78 -9.97
C LEU A 14 -15.34 3.85 -9.33
N ILE A 15 -14.42 4.60 -9.88
CA ILE A 15 -13.09 4.83 -9.30
C ILE A 15 -13.18 6.02 -8.35
N ALA A 16 -13.11 5.75 -7.05
CA ALA A 16 -13.24 6.77 -6.01
C ALA A 16 -12.12 7.82 -6.09
N GLN A 17 -12.49 9.09 -6.13
CA GLN A 17 -11.56 10.21 -6.15
C GLN A 17 -11.33 10.82 -4.76
N TYR A 18 -12.25 10.58 -3.82
CA TYR A 18 -12.25 11.06 -2.45
C TYR A 18 -12.63 9.92 -1.50
N PRO A 19 -12.14 9.95 -0.26
CA PRO A 19 -12.63 9.02 0.76
C PRO A 19 -14.07 9.31 1.15
N SER A 20 -14.71 8.36 1.80
CA SER A 20 -15.99 8.57 2.49
C SER A 20 -15.86 9.68 3.53
N LYS A 21 -16.95 10.40 3.82
CA LYS A 21 -16.97 11.47 4.81
C LYS A 21 -16.43 11.02 6.17
N PHE A 22 -16.80 9.82 6.59
CA PHE A 22 -16.19 9.11 7.73
C PHE A 22 -15.58 7.83 7.24
N ARG A 23 -14.39 7.48 7.73
CA ARG A 23 -13.56 6.36 7.24
C ARG A 23 -14.30 5.02 7.23
N ASP A 24 -15.11 4.76 8.25
CA ASP A 24 -15.85 3.52 8.47
C ASP A 24 -17.29 3.52 7.91
N GLU A 25 -17.65 4.52 7.12
CA GLU A 25 -18.94 4.62 6.44
C GLU A 25 -18.90 4.19 4.96
N CYS A 26 -17.75 3.73 4.44
CA CYS A 26 -17.70 3.08 3.15
C CYS A 26 -18.52 1.80 3.17
N ARG A 27 -18.93 1.32 1.98
CA ARG A 27 -19.63 0.04 1.87
C ARG A 27 -18.66 -1.11 2.14
N LEU A 28 -19.23 -2.22 2.62
CA LEU A 28 -18.52 -3.46 2.87
C LEU A 28 -19.20 -4.60 2.13
N LEU A 29 -18.49 -5.20 1.17
CA LEU A 29 -18.90 -6.44 0.53
C LEU A 29 -18.34 -7.61 1.34
N VAL A 30 -19.19 -8.43 1.94
CA VAL A 30 -18.76 -9.63 2.68
C VAL A 30 -18.86 -10.83 1.76
N LEU A 31 -17.75 -11.51 1.52
CA LEU A 31 -17.67 -12.71 0.69
C LEU A 31 -17.35 -13.94 1.56
N ASN A 32 -18.24 -14.90 1.57
CA ASN A 32 -17.91 -16.22 2.08
C ASN A 32 -17.16 -17.01 0.99
N ARG A 33 -15.86 -17.21 1.18
CA ARG A 33 -15.00 -17.85 0.17
C ARG A 33 -15.28 -19.36 -0.03
N LYS A 34 -16.01 -20.00 0.89
CA LYS A 34 -16.38 -21.42 0.78
C LYS A 34 -17.66 -21.61 -0.02
N THR A 35 -18.64 -20.74 0.18
CA THR A 35 -19.98 -20.86 -0.44
C THR A 35 -20.15 -19.93 -1.64
N GLY A 36 -19.35 -18.85 -1.75
CA GLY A 36 -19.51 -17.79 -2.73
C GLY A 36 -20.63 -16.80 -2.39
N GLU A 37 -21.28 -16.95 -1.23
CA GLU A 37 -22.33 -16.03 -0.79
C GLU A 37 -21.80 -14.64 -0.52
N ILE A 38 -22.60 -13.62 -0.87
CA ILE A 38 -22.26 -12.21 -0.73
C ILE A 38 -23.32 -11.51 0.12
N GLU A 39 -22.83 -10.71 1.08
CA GLU A 39 -23.65 -9.78 1.86
C GLU A 39 -23.20 -8.34 1.62
N HIS A 40 -24.13 -7.40 1.70
CA HIS A 40 -23.86 -5.96 1.58
C HIS A 40 -24.05 -5.29 2.94
N LYS A 41 -23.01 -4.63 3.43
CA LYS A 41 -22.94 -3.98 4.73
C LYS A 41 -22.27 -2.59 4.61
N ILE A 42 -22.13 -1.92 5.72
CA ILE A 42 -21.26 -0.74 5.89
C ILE A 42 -20.06 -1.16 6.72
N PHE A 43 -18.89 -0.54 6.50
CA PHE A 43 -17.64 -0.98 7.14
C PHE A 43 -17.71 -0.95 8.67
N LYS A 44 -18.43 0.00 9.26
CA LYS A 44 -18.68 0.05 10.72
C LYS A 44 -19.38 -1.17 11.30
N ASP A 45 -20.06 -1.97 10.46
CA ASP A 45 -20.71 -3.22 10.87
C ASP A 45 -19.71 -4.38 10.98
N LEU A 46 -18.43 -4.13 10.66
CA LEU A 46 -17.34 -5.12 10.76
C LEU A 46 -17.29 -5.79 12.12
N LYS A 47 -17.58 -5.05 13.20
CA LYS A 47 -17.65 -5.57 14.58
C LYS A 47 -18.59 -6.77 14.75
N ASP A 48 -19.61 -6.92 13.89
CA ASP A 48 -20.60 -8.01 13.99
C ASP A 48 -20.05 -9.34 13.43
N TYR A 49 -18.92 -9.30 12.74
CA TYR A 49 -18.21 -10.45 12.17
C TYR A 49 -17.03 -10.94 13.02
N PHE A 50 -16.70 -10.23 14.09
CA PHE A 50 -15.51 -10.49 14.90
C PHE A 50 -15.83 -10.63 16.40
N SER A 51 -14.98 -11.36 17.12
CA SER A 51 -15.13 -11.68 18.54
C SER A 51 -13.77 -11.77 19.24
N ASP A 52 -13.79 -12.18 20.49
CA ASP A 52 -12.59 -12.47 21.32
C ASP A 52 -11.75 -13.64 20.80
N LYS A 53 -12.19 -14.35 19.78
CA LYS A 53 -11.45 -15.44 19.12
C LYS A 53 -10.65 -14.98 17.91
N ASP A 54 -10.68 -13.69 17.64
CA ASP A 54 -10.12 -13.13 16.41
C ASP A 54 -8.86 -12.31 16.68
N PHE A 55 -7.92 -12.39 15.77
CA PHE A 55 -6.68 -11.62 15.79
C PHE A 55 -6.52 -10.91 14.44
N MET A 56 -6.52 -9.59 14.46
CA MET A 56 -6.32 -8.77 13.26
C MET A 56 -4.88 -8.29 13.16
N ILE A 57 -4.28 -8.42 11.98
CA ILE A 57 -2.91 -7.95 11.72
C ILE A 57 -2.97 -6.79 10.75
N PHE A 58 -2.27 -5.71 11.09
CA PHE A 58 -2.22 -4.45 10.38
C PHE A 58 -0.79 -4.14 9.90
N ASN A 59 -0.69 -3.33 8.85
CA ASN A 59 0.56 -2.75 8.39
C ASN A 59 0.68 -1.32 8.94
N ASP A 60 1.61 -1.10 9.87
CA ASP A 60 1.81 0.19 10.56
C ASP A 60 2.77 1.13 9.83
N THR A 61 3.05 0.86 8.56
CA THR A 61 3.87 1.77 7.75
C THR A 61 3.26 3.16 7.66
N LYS A 62 4.13 4.18 7.68
CA LYS A 62 3.75 5.57 7.57
C LYS A 62 4.20 6.14 6.23
N VAL A 63 3.25 6.77 5.53
CA VAL A 63 3.52 7.49 4.28
C VAL A 63 4.19 8.82 4.61
N PHE A 64 5.21 9.20 3.82
CA PHE A 64 5.85 10.50 3.89
C PHE A 64 5.57 11.33 2.63
N PRO A 65 5.71 12.68 2.68
CA PRO A 65 5.44 13.55 1.53
C PRO A 65 6.53 13.38 0.47
N ALA A 66 6.33 12.46 -0.44
CA ALA A 66 7.35 11.96 -1.37
C ALA A 66 7.37 12.68 -2.72
N ARG A 67 6.40 13.52 -3.04
CA ARG A 67 6.34 14.22 -4.34
C ARG A 67 6.81 15.66 -4.20
N LEU A 68 7.88 16.00 -4.94
CA LEU A 68 8.48 17.32 -4.97
C LEU A 68 8.36 17.93 -6.36
N TYR A 69 8.12 19.23 -6.41
CA TYR A 69 8.20 20.00 -7.63
C TYR A 69 9.36 20.99 -7.55
N GLY A 70 10.09 21.14 -8.63
CA GLY A 70 11.23 21.99 -8.68
C GLY A 70 11.63 22.38 -10.10
N ASN A 71 12.81 22.96 -10.24
CA ASN A 71 13.32 23.44 -11.51
C ASN A 71 14.74 22.94 -11.74
N LYS A 72 15.04 22.62 -12.99
CA LYS A 72 16.40 22.29 -13.43
C LYS A 72 17.27 23.53 -13.52
N GLU A 73 18.51 23.43 -13.01
CA GLU A 73 19.55 24.45 -13.20
C GLU A 73 19.67 24.87 -14.68
N LYS A 74 20.07 26.11 -14.93
CA LYS A 74 20.34 26.74 -16.24
C LYS A 74 19.14 26.92 -17.15
N THR A 75 18.17 26.03 -17.16
CA THR A 75 17.03 26.11 -18.08
C THR A 75 15.74 26.55 -17.40
N GLY A 76 15.65 26.49 -16.08
CA GLY A 76 14.44 26.73 -15.32
C GLY A 76 13.30 25.75 -15.62
N ALA A 77 13.59 24.68 -16.37
CA ALA A 77 12.57 23.71 -16.75
C ALA A 77 11.97 23.03 -15.53
N ARG A 78 10.65 23.07 -15.41
CA ARG A 78 9.90 22.42 -14.33
C ARG A 78 10.14 20.91 -14.35
N ILE A 79 10.31 20.33 -13.18
CA ILE A 79 10.49 18.90 -12.96
C ILE A 79 9.62 18.43 -11.80
N GLU A 80 9.22 17.16 -11.85
CA GLU A 80 8.68 16.42 -10.73
C GLU A 80 9.72 15.39 -10.26
N VAL A 81 9.97 15.34 -8.96
CA VAL A 81 10.79 14.33 -8.31
C VAL A 81 9.92 13.55 -7.36
N PHE A 82 9.97 12.24 -7.46
CA PHE A 82 9.27 11.33 -6.57
C PHE A 82 10.28 10.55 -5.75
N LEU A 83 10.35 10.83 -4.46
CA LEU A 83 11.23 10.15 -3.51
C LEU A 83 10.78 8.70 -3.34
N LEU A 84 11.69 7.74 -3.42
CA LEU A 84 11.40 6.33 -3.22
C LEU A 84 11.89 5.84 -1.86
N ARG A 85 13.16 6.07 -1.58
CA ARG A 85 13.79 5.69 -0.32
C ARG A 85 15.09 6.44 -0.11
N GLU A 86 15.47 6.59 1.15
CA GLU A 86 16.79 7.06 1.52
C GLU A 86 17.81 5.92 1.38
N LEU A 87 18.92 6.20 0.69
CA LEU A 87 20.00 5.25 0.47
C LEU A 87 21.11 5.40 1.50
N ASN A 88 21.39 6.64 1.91
CA ASN A 88 22.41 6.98 2.88
C ASN A 88 22.06 8.26 3.62
N HIS A 89 21.87 8.13 4.92
CA HIS A 89 21.49 9.22 5.82
C HIS A 89 22.58 10.32 5.90
N ASP A 90 23.83 9.94 6.11
CA ASP A 90 24.93 10.90 6.33
C ASP A 90 25.25 11.71 5.08
N GLN A 91 25.12 11.08 3.91
CA GLN A 91 25.33 11.70 2.61
C GLN A 91 24.06 12.29 2.00
N ARG A 92 22.92 12.15 2.66
CA ARG A 92 21.59 12.58 2.17
C ARG A 92 21.30 12.11 0.75
N LEU A 93 21.62 10.83 0.51
CA LEU A 93 21.38 10.18 -0.78
C LEU A 93 20.00 9.55 -0.83
N TRP A 94 19.28 9.81 -1.91
CA TRP A 94 17.94 9.30 -2.13
C TRP A 94 17.81 8.65 -3.50
N ASP A 95 17.15 7.49 -3.55
CA ASP A 95 16.67 6.90 -4.77
C ASP A 95 15.34 7.55 -5.14
N ILE A 96 15.20 8.00 -6.40
CA ILE A 96 14.06 8.79 -6.84
C ILE A 96 13.62 8.41 -8.25
N LEU A 97 12.37 8.77 -8.59
CA LEU A 97 11.96 8.93 -9.99
C LEU A 97 11.92 10.41 -10.34
N VAL A 98 12.18 10.74 -11.61
CA VAL A 98 12.08 12.11 -12.10
C VAL A 98 11.33 12.19 -13.41
N ASP A 99 10.54 13.23 -13.58
CA ASP A 99 9.85 13.56 -14.82
C ASP A 99 10.06 15.05 -15.20
N PRO A 100 10.48 15.37 -16.43
CA PRO A 100 10.83 14.49 -17.56
C PRO A 100 12.27 13.92 -17.43
N ALA A 101 12.40 12.60 -17.32
CA ALA A 101 13.69 11.93 -17.06
C ALA A 101 14.74 12.16 -18.16
N ARG A 102 14.34 12.29 -19.42
CA ARG A 102 15.26 12.45 -20.57
C ARG A 102 16.13 13.70 -20.49
N LYS A 103 15.65 14.73 -19.78
CA LYS A 103 16.35 16.02 -19.62
C LYS A 103 17.24 16.08 -18.39
N ILE A 104 17.19 15.07 -17.51
CA ILE A 104 17.89 15.05 -16.22
C ILE A 104 19.03 14.04 -16.29
N ARG A 105 20.27 14.56 -16.19
CA ARG A 105 21.52 13.80 -16.34
C ARG A 105 22.38 13.94 -15.09
N ILE A 106 23.31 13.02 -14.90
CA ILE A 106 24.33 13.08 -13.83
C ILE A 106 25.02 14.45 -13.87
N GLY A 107 25.23 15.04 -12.70
CA GLY A 107 25.81 16.37 -12.50
C GLY A 107 24.83 17.54 -12.65
N ASN A 108 23.55 17.28 -13.04
CA ASN A 108 22.55 18.36 -13.02
C ASN A 108 22.17 18.69 -11.59
N LYS A 109 21.99 19.97 -11.30
CA LYS A 109 21.39 20.46 -10.07
C LYS A 109 19.92 20.73 -10.25
N LEU A 110 19.16 20.39 -9.24
CA LEU A 110 17.71 20.54 -9.15
C LEU A 110 17.40 21.42 -7.95
N TYR A 111 16.54 22.39 -8.14
CA TYR A 111 16.22 23.45 -7.18
C TYR A 111 14.75 23.31 -6.78
N PHE A 112 14.49 23.34 -5.47
CA PHE A 112 13.17 23.19 -4.87
C PHE A 112 12.88 24.39 -3.96
N GLY A 113 11.59 24.71 -3.78
CA GLY A 113 11.11 25.86 -3.03
C GLY A 113 10.64 27.00 -3.94
N GLU A 114 9.89 27.98 -3.38
CA GLU A 114 9.27 29.05 -4.16
C GLU A 114 10.29 29.91 -4.93
N ASP A 115 11.40 30.24 -4.28
CA ASP A 115 12.52 31.00 -4.90
C ASP A 115 13.62 30.09 -5.45
N GLY A 116 13.42 28.77 -5.44
CA GLY A 116 14.40 27.78 -5.89
C GLY A 116 15.63 27.62 -4.99
N ASN A 117 15.63 28.22 -3.82
CA ASN A 117 16.80 28.30 -2.95
C ASN A 117 16.66 27.53 -1.62
N GLU A 118 15.50 26.97 -1.32
CA GLU A 118 15.26 26.30 -0.04
C GLU A 118 15.96 24.95 0.03
N LEU A 119 16.01 24.23 -1.08
CA LEU A 119 16.66 22.91 -1.15
C LEU A 119 17.26 22.69 -2.55
N VAL A 120 18.52 22.28 -2.59
CA VAL A 120 19.23 21.95 -3.83
C VAL A 120 19.67 20.50 -3.78
N ALA A 121 19.52 19.78 -4.89
CA ALA A 121 20.01 18.42 -5.03
C ALA A 121 20.83 18.25 -6.31
N GLU A 122 21.83 17.38 -6.27
CA GLU A 122 22.64 16.98 -7.40
C GLU A 122 22.30 15.55 -7.84
N VAL A 123 22.17 15.35 -9.14
CA VAL A 123 22.00 14.01 -9.71
C VAL A 123 23.36 13.30 -9.71
N ILE A 124 23.48 12.24 -8.92
CA ILE A 124 24.73 11.48 -8.74
C ILE A 124 24.79 10.29 -9.68
N ASP A 125 23.65 9.60 -9.92
CA ASP A 125 23.61 8.38 -10.71
C ASP A 125 22.26 8.18 -11.43
N ASN A 126 22.27 7.31 -12.43
CA ASN A 126 21.08 6.84 -13.15
C ASN A 126 20.80 5.38 -12.76
N THR A 127 19.65 5.11 -12.12
CA THR A 127 19.33 3.75 -11.66
C THR A 127 18.43 2.98 -12.64
N THR A 128 17.48 3.66 -13.26
CA THR A 128 16.58 3.10 -14.29
C THR A 128 16.28 4.16 -15.35
N SER A 129 15.40 3.85 -16.31
CA SER A 129 14.98 4.82 -17.34
C SER A 129 14.44 6.13 -16.78
N ARG A 130 13.73 6.10 -15.63
CA ARG A 130 13.21 7.26 -14.89
C ARG A 130 13.88 7.45 -13.53
N GLY A 131 14.63 6.47 -13.06
CA GLY A 131 15.28 6.47 -11.75
C GLY A 131 16.58 7.25 -11.73
N ARG A 132 16.83 7.97 -10.65
CA ARG A 132 18.07 8.71 -10.37
C ARG A 132 18.43 8.53 -8.90
N THR A 133 19.70 8.71 -8.59
CA THR A 133 20.15 8.97 -7.22
C THR A 133 20.40 10.45 -7.07
N LEU A 134 19.75 11.07 -6.09
CA LEU A 134 19.99 12.47 -5.71
C LEU A 134 20.81 12.55 -4.44
N ARG A 135 21.71 13.52 -4.39
CA ARG A 135 22.36 14.01 -3.16
C ARG A 135 21.86 15.40 -2.85
N PHE A 136 21.21 15.58 -1.70
CA PHE A 136 20.79 16.91 -1.26
C PHE A 136 22.00 17.69 -0.72
N LEU A 137 22.15 18.92 -1.22
CA LEU A 137 23.28 19.82 -0.92
C LEU A 137 22.80 20.87 0.08
N ILE A 138 22.74 20.49 1.34
CA ILE A 138 22.36 21.37 2.45
C ILE A 138 23.27 21.06 3.63
N ASP A 139 23.79 22.11 4.28
CA ASP A 139 24.56 22.01 5.52
C ASP A 139 23.61 22.00 6.73
N GLY A 140 24.10 21.58 7.88
CA GLY A 140 23.36 21.56 9.14
C GLY A 140 22.87 20.15 9.55
N GLU A 141 22.03 20.12 10.57
CA GLU A 141 21.52 18.90 11.16
C GLU A 141 20.55 18.17 10.23
N TYR A 142 20.55 16.85 10.32
CA TYR A 142 19.69 16.00 9.48
C TYR A 142 18.19 16.28 9.70
N ASP A 143 17.77 16.53 10.92
CA ASP A 143 16.37 16.78 11.25
C ASP A 143 15.86 18.09 10.61
N GLU A 144 16.72 19.12 10.51
CA GLU A 144 16.39 20.36 9.81
C GLU A 144 16.26 20.14 8.31
N PHE A 145 17.19 19.38 7.73
CA PHE A 145 17.10 18.94 6.33
C PHE A 145 15.79 18.20 6.07
N LYS A 146 15.46 17.19 6.89
CA LYS A 146 14.27 16.40 6.73
C LYS A 146 12.99 17.23 6.86
N LYS A 147 12.97 18.15 7.80
CA LYS A 147 11.86 19.09 7.97
C LYS A 147 11.65 19.95 6.72
N THR A 148 12.73 20.50 6.17
CA THR A 148 12.68 21.28 4.93
C THR A 148 12.22 20.42 3.74
N LEU A 149 12.79 19.22 3.58
CA LEU A 149 12.40 18.28 2.53
C LEU A 149 10.90 17.97 2.57
N TYR A 150 10.36 17.71 3.75
CA TYR A 150 8.96 17.35 3.93
C TYR A 150 8.01 18.53 3.82
N SER A 151 8.43 19.74 4.17
CA SER A 151 7.63 20.95 3.96
C SER A 151 7.43 21.30 2.48
N LEU A 152 8.35 20.87 1.62
CA LEU A 152 8.27 21.03 0.17
C LEU A 152 7.56 19.87 -0.55
N GLY A 153 7.37 18.76 0.16
CA GLY A 153 6.78 17.55 -0.39
C GLY A 153 5.26 17.53 -0.30
N GLU A 154 4.63 16.89 -1.28
CA GLU A 154 3.20 16.60 -1.28
C GLU A 154 2.93 15.12 -0.99
N THR A 155 1.74 14.83 -0.47
CA THR A 155 1.24 13.45 -0.31
C THR A 155 1.32 12.71 -1.64
N PRO A 156 1.95 11.52 -1.68
CA PRO A 156 2.23 10.80 -2.92
C PRO A 156 1.00 10.03 -3.44
N LEU A 157 -0.10 10.73 -3.72
CA LEU A 157 -1.29 10.12 -4.30
C LEU A 157 -0.98 9.43 -5.63
N PRO A 158 -1.58 8.28 -5.93
CA PRO A 158 -1.43 7.61 -7.21
C PRO A 158 -2.20 8.36 -8.31
N MET A 159 -1.55 9.33 -8.96
CA MET A 159 -2.17 10.26 -9.93
C MET A 159 -2.76 9.58 -11.17
N HIS A 160 -2.42 8.34 -11.45
CA HIS A 160 -3.07 7.55 -12.51
C HIS A 160 -4.45 7.00 -12.09
N ILE A 161 -4.75 7.02 -10.80
CA ILE A 161 -6.02 6.60 -10.18
C ILE A 161 -6.79 7.83 -9.71
N ILE A 162 -6.14 8.66 -8.88
CA ILE A 162 -6.69 9.91 -8.34
C ILE A 162 -6.38 11.03 -9.34
N LYS A 163 -7.38 11.44 -10.11
CA LYS A 163 -7.23 12.40 -11.23
C LYS A 163 -7.53 13.85 -10.83
N ARG A 164 -7.34 14.19 -9.59
CA ARG A 164 -7.48 15.53 -9.05
C ARG A 164 -6.18 16.04 -8.43
N PRO A 165 -5.99 17.35 -8.28
CA PRO A 165 -4.85 17.90 -7.53
C PRO A 165 -4.83 17.39 -6.08
N THR A 166 -3.63 17.31 -5.52
CA THR A 166 -3.43 17.04 -4.10
C THR A 166 -4.01 18.19 -3.26
N GLN A 167 -4.64 17.86 -2.16
CA GLN A 167 -5.23 18.79 -1.20
C GLN A 167 -4.54 18.63 0.17
N PRO A 168 -4.53 19.64 1.03
CA PRO A 168 -3.94 19.53 2.36
C PRO A 168 -4.50 18.37 3.19
N GLU A 169 -5.79 18.08 3.04
CA GLU A 169 -6.48 17.00 3.74
C GLU A 169 -5.98 15.60 3.33
N ASP A 170 -5.34 15.47 2.18
CA ASP A 170 -4.80 14.20 1.71
C ASP A 170 -3.68 13.68 2.62
N GLU A 171 -2.99 14.52 3.36
CA GLU A 171 -2.01 14.12 4.36
C GLU A 171 -2.66 13.23 5.44
N GLU A 172 -3.87 13.58 5.88
CA GLU A 172 -4.65 12.78 6.83
C GLU A 172 -5.40 11.64 6.14
N TRP A 173 -6.03 11.90 4.99
CA TRP A 173 -6.84 10.91 4.28
C TRP A 173 -6.04 9.73 3.76
N TYR A 174 -4.79 9.97 3.32
CA TYR A 174 -3.90 8.96 2.78
C TYR A 174 -2.96 8.37 3.83
N GLN A 175 -3.42 8.31 5.09
CA GLN A 175 -2.69 7.79 6.23
C GLN A 175 -3.60 6.97 7.12
N THR A 176 -3.14 5.81 7.59
CA THR A 176 -3.87 5.02 8.59
C THR A 176 -3.78 5.69 9.96
N ILE A 177 -4.79 5.48 10.81
CA ILE A 177 -4.82 6.05 12.18
C ILE A 177 -3.74 5.48 13.10
N TYR A 178 -3.14 4.36 12.71
CA TYR A 178 -2.10 3.63 13.45
C TYR A 178 -0.73 3.67 12.75
N ALA A 179 -0.55 4.50 11.73
CA ALA A 179 0.72 4.69 11.04
C ALA A 179 1.82 5.10 12.03
N LYS A 180 2.94 4.36 12.02
CA LYS A 180 4.04 4.53 12.98
C LYS A 180 5.40 4.59 12.30
N ASN A 181 5.74 3.58 11.50
CA ASN A 181 7.06 3.39 10.93
C ASN A 181 7.12 4.02 9.53
N GLU A 182 7.83 5.14 9.40
CA GLU A 182 7.96 5.89 8.16
C GLU A 182 8.82 5.18 7.12
N GLY A 183 8.42 5.24 5.84
CA GLY A 183 9.17 4.66 4.73
C GLY A 183 8.32 4.29 3.53
N ALA A 184 7.00 4.46 3.60
CA ALA A 184 6.11 4.15 2.49
C ALA A 184 5.83 5.36 1.61
N VAL A 185 5.69 5.11 0.31
CA VAL A 185 5.21 6.07 -0.69
C VAL A 185 3.77 5.78 -1.14
N ALA A 186 3.15 4.77 -0.54
CA ALA A 186 1.73 4.48 -0.72
C ALA A 186 1.13 3.94 0.58
N ALA A 187 -0.12 4.31 0.85
CA ALA A 187 -0.82 3.85 2.04
C ALA A 187 -1.28 2.38 1.91
N PRO A 188 -1.31 1.60 3.01
CA PRO A 188 -1.99 0.32 3.06
C PRO A 188 -3.51 0.56 3.11
N THR A 189 -4.13 0.67 1.93
CA THR A 189 -5.45 1.28 1.72
C THR A 189 -6.59 0.62 2.48
N ALA A 190 -6.56 -0.70 2.70
CA ALA A 190 -7.56 -1.39 3.50
C ALA A 190 -7.61 -0.89 4.96
N GLY A 191 -6.48 -0.40 5.48
CA GLY A 191 -6.39 0.22 6.80
C GLY A 191 -7.01 1.62 6.90
N LEU A 192 -7.20 2.30 5.76
CA LEU A 192 -7.78 3.64 5.74
C LEU A 192 -9.24 3.67 6.20
N HIS A 193 -9.94 2.54 6.10
CA HIS A 193 -11.35 2.43 6.51
C HIS A 193 -11.54 2.36 8.03
N PHE A 194 -10.48 2.10 8.79
CA PHE A 194 -10.59 2.01 10.24
C PHE A 194 -10.60 3.41 10.88
N SER A 195 -11.69 3.70 11.61
CA SER A 195 -11.78 4.84 12.51
C SER A 195 -11.28 4.47 13.91
N ARG A 196 -10.90 5.47 14.71
CA ARG A 196 -10.55 5.25 16.13
C ARG A 196 -11.72 4.65 16.91
N GLU A 197 -12.93 5.04 16.56
CA GLU A 197 -14.14 4.52 17.18
C GLU A 197 -14.35 3.04 16.86
N LEU A 198 -14.20 2.64 15.57
CA LEU A 198 -14.31 1.24 15.18
C LEU A 198 -13.23 0.37 15.85
N PHE A 199 -11.98 0.86 15.92
CA PHE A 199 -10.92 0.17 16.67
C PHE A 199 -11.33 -0.09 18.11
N LYS A 200 -11.85 0.94 18.79
CA LYS A 200 -12.30 0.80 20.18
C LYS A 200 -13.47 -0.19 20.34
N ARG A 201 -14.40 -0.20 19.39
CA ARG A 201 -15.52 -1.14 19.39
C ARG A 201 -15.04 -2.59 19.21
N LEU A 202 -14.04 -2.81 18.33
CA LEU A 202 -13.43 -4.13 18.12
C LEU A 202 -12.68 -4.60 19.38
N GLU A 203 -11.92 -3.72 20.03
CA GLU A 203 -11.30 -4.03 21.33
C GLU A 203 -12.32 -4.44 22.39
N LEU A 204 -13.45 -3.72 22.47
CA LEU A 204 -14.50 -4.01 23.47
C LEU A 204 -15.19 -5.37 23.26
N VAL A 205 -15.25 -5.86 22.02
CA VAL A 205 -15.73 -7.24 21.75
C VAL A 205 -14.62 -8.29 21.85
N GLY A 206 -13.42 -7.89 22.25
CA GLY A 206 -12.31 -8.79 22.58
C GLY A 206 -11.36 -9.10 21.42
N VAL A 207 -11.47 -8.42 20.27
CA VAL A 207 -10.54 -8.59 19.15
C VAL A 207 -9.16 -8.12 19.56
N GLU A 208 -8.15 -8.95 19.35
CA GLU A 208 -6.75 -8.60 19.57
C GLU A 208 -6.09 -8.13 18.26
N PHE A 209 -5.11 -7.22 18.40
CA PHE A 209 -4.42 -6.60 17.26
C PHE A 209 -2.93 -6.89 17.26
N GLY A 210 -2.37 -7.11 16.06
CA GLY A 210 -0.95 -7.20 15.81
C GLY A 210 -0.53 -6.27 14.68
N PHE A 211 0.73 -5.87 14.69
CA PHE A 211 1.27 -4.94 13.70
C PHE A 211 2.57 -5.48 13.12
N LEU A 212 2.68 -5.38 11.81
CA LEU A 212 3.92 -5.55 11.07
C LEU A 212 4.18 -4.30 10.24
N THR A 213 5.39 -4.16 9.73
CA THR A 213 5.74 -3.08 8.81
C THR A 213 6.06 -3.67 7.44
N LEU A 214 5.44 -3.15 6.39
CA LEU A 214 5.86 -3.31 5.01
C LEU A 214 5.78 -1.96 4.33
N HIS A 215 6.93 -1.41 3.93
CA HIS A 215 6.99 -0.12 3.24
C HIS A 215 6.55 -0.27 1.80
N VAL A 216 5.35 0.24 1.52
CA VAL A 216 4.72 0.11 0.21
C VAL A 216 5.41 1.03 -0.78
N GLY A 217 5.98 0.45 -1.83
CA GLY A 217 6.60 1.16 -2.93
C GLY A 217 5.66 1.36 -4.13
N LEU A 218 6.19 1.87 -5.23
CA LEU A 218 5.44 2.10 -6.47
C LEU A 218 5.14 0.83 -7.26
N GLY A 219 5.75 -0.30 -6.92
CA GLY A 219 5.58 -1.57 -7.63
C GLY A 219 4.14 -2.04 -7.72
N ASN A 220 3.33 -1.74 -6.70
CA ASN A 220 1.91 -2.07 -6.68
C ASN A 220 1.06 -1.27 -7.68
N PHE A 221 1.60 -0.16 -8.20
CA PHE A 221 0.94 0.69 -9.19
C PHE A 221 1.44 0.47 -10.61
N ARG A 222 2.46 -0.37 -10.79
CA ARG A 222 2.91 -0.76 -12.12
C ARG A 222 1.92 -1.74 -12.74
N SER A 223 1.61 -1.52 -14.01
CA SER A 223 0.87 -2.50 -14.79
C SER A 223 1.69 -3.77 -14.97
N VAL A 224 1.01 -4.91 -14.88
CA VAL A 224 1.61 -6.19 -15.32
C VAL A 224 1.64 -6.17 -16.84
N ASP A 225 2.83 -6.32 -17.42
CA ASP A 225 3.10 -6.21 -18.87
C ASP A 225 3.34 -7.57 -19.54
N VAL A 226 3.19 -8.65 -18.80
CA VAL A 226 3.36 -10.04 -19.26
C VAL A 226 2.05 -10.80 -19.15
N GLU A 227 1.72 -11.59 -20.18
CA GLU A 227 0.50 -12.42 -20.16
C GLU A 227 0.63 -13.63 -19.21
N ASP A 228 1.79 -14.25 -19.16
CA ASP A 228 2.09 -15.33 -18.22
C ASP A 228 2.57 -14.75 -16.88
N LEU A 229 1.72 -14.86 -15.84
CA LEU A 229 2.00 -14.27 -14.52
C LEU A 229 3.26 -14.83 -13.86
N THR A 230 3.71 -16.03 -14.21
CA THR A 230 4.96 -16.59 -13.67
C THR A 230 6.21 -15.80 -14.10
N LYS A 231 6.09 -14.99 -15.15
CA LYS A 231 7.19 -14.16 -15.68
C LYS A 231 7.19 -12.74 -15.10
N HIS A 232 6.15 -12.35 -14.37
CA HIS A 232 6.10 -11.04 -13.73
C HIS A 232 7.07 -10.99 -12.55
N LYS A 233 7.83 -9.90 -12.48
CA LYS A 233 8.75 -9.63 -11.36
C LYS A 233 8.22 -8.48 -10.54
N MET A 234 7.86 -8.78 -9.30
CA MET A 234 7.49 -7.76 -8.32
C MET A 234 8.72 -6.94 -7.91
N ASP A 235 8.52 -5.65 -7.73
CA ASP A 235 9.51 -4.81 -7.06
C ASP A 235 9.71 -5.28 -5.61
N SER A 236 10.94 -5.17 -5.12
CA SER A 236 11.25 -5.49 -3.73
C SER A 236 10.77 -4.39 -2.81
N GLU A 237 10.13 -4.77 -1.72
CA GLU A 237 9.69 -3.88 -0.65
C GLU A 237 10.26 -4.32 0.69
N GLN A 238 10.69 -3.36 1.50
CA GLN A 238 11.24 -3.64 2.82
C GLN A 238 10.11 -4.01 3.78
N MET A 239 10.31 -5.06 4.57
CA MET A 239 9.35 -5.49 5.57
C MET A 239 10.01 -5.92 6.86
N PHE A 240 9.26 -5.78 7.94
CA PHE A 240 9.67 -6.19 9.28
C PHE A 240 8.52 -6.91 10.00
N ILE A 241 8.83 -8.08 10.56
CA ILE A 241 7.96 -8.88 11.44
C ILE A 241 8.75 -9.17 12.71
N SER A 242 8.26 -8.68 13.85
CA SER A 242 8.91 -8.92 15.13
C SER A 242 8.79 -10.37 15.58
N GLU A 243 9.71 -10.80 16.44
CA GLU A 243 9.65 -12.12 17.09
C GLU A 243 8.35 -12.28 17.89
N GLU A 244 7.96 -11.25 18.65
CA GLU A 244 6.72 -11.22 19.43
C GLU A 244 5.47 -11.45 18.55
N LEU A 245 5.39 -10.79 17.39
CA LEU A 245 4.28 -10.98 16.46
C LEU A 245 4.29 -12.40 15.88
N ALA A 246 5.45 -12.89 15.46
CA ALA A 246 5.57 -14.24 14.89
C ALA A 246 5.13 -15.31 15.90
N ASP A 247 5.59 -15.23 17.15
CA ASP A 247 5.21 -16.15 18.22
C ASP A 247 3.71 -16.07 18.54
N THR A 248 3.17 -14.84 18.60
CA THR A 248 1.73 -14.63 18.83
C THR A 248 0.88 -15.25 17.72
N VAL A 249 1.24 -15.04 16.46
CA VAL A 249 0.54 -15.63 15.31
C VAL A 249 0.59 -17.15 15.37
N ASN A 250 1.77 -17.74 15.64
CA ASN A 250 1.94 -19.19 15.73
C ASN A 250 1.11 -19.80 16.85
N ARG A 251 1.10 -19.17 18.03
CA ARG A 251 0.28 -19.59 19.17
C ARG A 251 -1.21 -19.55 18.82
N LYS A 252 -1.70 -18.44 18.24
CA LYS A 252 -3.10 -18.29 17.88
C LYS A 252 -3.54 -19.28 16.79
N LYS A 253 -2.65 -19.60 15.83
CA LYS A 253 -2.90 -20.68 14.88
C LYS A 253 -3.06 -22.03 15.59
N ALA A 254 -2.19 -22.36 16.52
CA ALA A 254 -2.28 -23.60 17.30
C ALA A 254 -3.57 -23.69 18.14
N GLU A 255 -4.08 -22.55 18.61
CA GLU A 255 -5.37 -22.41 19.31
C GLU A 255 -6.59 -22.40 18.36
N ASN A 256 -6.42 -22.57 17.05
CA ASN A 256 -7.45 -22.48 16.02
C ASN A 256 -8.20 -21.13 16.04
N ARG A 257 -7.55 -20.05 16.44
CA ARG A 257 -8.12 -18.71 16.37
C ARG A 257 -8.11 -18.19 14.93
N ARG A 258 -9.06 -17.33 14.61
CA ARG A 258 -9.10 -16.71 13.30
C ARG A 258 -8.10 -15.57 13.21
N ILE A 259 -7.25 -15.61 12.17
CA ILE A 259 -6.25 -14.59 11.87
C ILE A 259 -6.71 -13.82 10.65
N CYS A 260 -6.97 -12.53 10.81
CA CYS A 260 -7.40 -11.64 9.76
C CYS A 260 -6.25 -10.77 9.26
N ALA A 261 -5.92 -10.86 7.97
CA ALA A 261 -4.99 -9.96 7.32
C ALA A 261 -5.72 -8.71 6.84
N VAL A 262 -5.33 -7.54 7.34
CA VAL A 262 -5.88 -6.25 6.89
C VAL A 262 -5.02 -5.68 5.77
N GLY A 263 -5.44 -5.93 4.54
CA GLY A 263 -4.78 -5.50 3.31
C GLY A 263 -3.88 -6.56 2.67
N THR A 264 -3.69 -6.40 1.36
CA THR A 264 -2.80 -7.25 0.56
C THR A 264 -1.34 -7.18 1.00
N THR A 265 -0.93 -6.05 1.59
CA THR A 265 0.44 -5.88 2.12
C THR A 265 0.70 -6.77 3.33
N VAL A 266 -0.29 -6.90 4.23
CA VAL A 266 -0.22 -7.83 5.36
C VAL A 266 -0.22 -9.26 4.88
N LEU A 267 -1.13 -9.62 3.97
CA LEU A 267 -1.14 -10.95 3.34
C LEU A 267 0.23 -11.31 2.76
N ARG A 268 0.80 -10.39 1.96
CA ARG A 268 2.10 -10.58 1.33
C ARG A 268 3.23 -10.73 2.34
N ALA A 269 3.27 -9.91 3.38
CA ALA A 269 4.29 -9.98 4.43
C ALA A 269 4.23 -11.32 5.18
N LEU A 270 3.05 -11.74 5.61
CA LEU A 270 2.86 -13.01 6.31
C LEU A 270 3.30 -14.20 5.46
N GLU A 271 2.86 -14.24 4.20
CA GLU A 271 3.19 -15.33 3.28
C GLU A 271 4.64 -15.27 2.77
N SER A 272 5.36 -14.15 2.94
CA SER A 272 6.79 -14.03 2.64
C SER A 272 7.67 -14.65 3.72
N SER A 273 7.22 -14.69 4.96
CA SER A 273 8.02 -15.14 6.11
C SER A 273 7.56 -16.49 6.69
N ILE A 274 6.72 -17.22 5.95
CA ILE A 274 6.25 -18.52 6.41
C ILE A 274 7.22 -19.64 6.05
N THR A 275 7.40 -20.60 6.97
CA THR A 275 8.14 -21.83 6.73
C THR A 275 7.30 -22.86 5.98
N THR A 276 7.95 -23.91 5.46
CA THR A 276 7.28 -25.07 4.85
C THR A 276 6.38 -25.82 5.83
N SER A 277 6.65 -25.71 7.14
CA SER A 277 5.81 -26.29 8.21
C SER A 277 4.63 -25.38 8.60
N GLY A 278 4.43 -24.24 7.94
CA GLY A 278 3.34 -23.32 8.22
C GLY A 278 3.54 -22.41 9.44
N MET A 279 4.77 -22.31 9.95
CA MET A 279 5.12 -21.40 11.05
C MET A 279 5.61 -20.07 10.51
N LEU A 280 5.10 -18.97 11.06
CA LEU A 280 5.60 -17.63 10.78
C LEU A 280 6.94 -17.43 11.49
N LYS A 281 7.91 -16.80 10.82
CA LYS A 281 9.20 -16.41 11.40
C LYS A 281 9.31 -14.90 11.52
N PRO A 282 10.08 -14.39 12.51
CA PRO A 282 10.51 -13.00 12.48
C PRO A 282 11.29 -12.72 11.20
N PHE A 283 11.20 -11.50 10.73
CA PHE A 283 11.83 -11.10 9.47
C PHE A 283 12.23 -9.63 9.51
N ASP A 284 13.41 -9.34 9.01
CA ASP A 284 13.88 -7.98 8.73
C ASP A 284 14.63 -8.02 7.40
N GLY A 285 14.06 -7.38 6.37
CA GLY A 285 14.66 -7.44 5.03
C GLY A 285 13.69 -7.08 3.91
N TRP A 286 13.91 -7.68 2.74
CA TRP A 286 13.21 -7.34 1.51
C TRP A 286 12.40 -8.50 0.98
N THR A 287 11.17 -8.25 0.50
CA THR A 287 10.34 -9.22 -0.19
C THR A 287 9.97 -8.75 -1.59
N ASN A 288 10.08 -9.65 -2.56
CA ASN A 288 9.55 -9.49 -3.91
C ASN A 288 8.50 -10.57 -4.23
N LYS A 289 7.91 -11.17 -3.20
CA LYS A 289 6.93 -12.24 -3.37
C LYS A 289 5.71 -11.72 -4.12
N PHE A 290 5.35 -12.41 -5.18
CA PHE A 290 4.13 -12.20 -5.94
C PHE A 290 3.13 -13.31 -5.62
N LEU A 291 1.98 -12.93 -5.10
CA LEU A 291 0.90 -13.86 -4.77
C LEU A 291 -0.13 -13.86 -5.90
N PHE A 292 -0.32 -15.01 -6.51
CA PHE A 292 -1.36 -15.25 -7.51
C PHE A 292 -1.74 -16.73 -7.51
N PRO A 293 -2.99 -17.10 -7.88
CA PRO A 293 -3.41 -18.51 -7.92
C PRO A 293 -2.54 -19.34 -8.86
N PRO A 294 -2.19 -20.59 -8.52
CA PRO A 294 -2.83 -21.42 -7.48
C PRO A 294 -2.12 -21.42 -6.11
N TYR A 295 -1.39 -20.34 -5.75
CA TYR A 295 -0.78 -20.27 -4.43
C TYR A 295 -1.82 -20.39 -3.32
N GLU A 296 -1.55 -21.20 -2.31
CA GLU A 296 -2.43 -21.39 -1.14
C GLU A 296 -1.86 -20.62 0.08
N CYS A 297 -2.66 -19.70 0.60
CA CYS A 297 -2.28 -18.93 1.78
C CYS A 297 -2.32 -19.81 3.04
N MET A 298 -1.27 -19.73 3.84
CA MET A 298 -1.07 -20.60 5.01
C MET A 298 -1.28 -19.91 6.35
N VAL A 299 -1.19 -18.58 6.41
CA VAL A 299 -1.27 -17.85 7.68
C VAL A 299 -2.67 -17.31 7.94
N PRO A 300 -3.23 -16.38 7.15
CA PRO A 300 -4.55 -15.84 7.45
C PRO A 300 -5.66 -16.79 6.99
N ASN A 301 -6.75 -16.76 7.72
CA ASN A 301 -8.00 -17.45 7.35
C ASN A 301 -9.19 -16.48 7.24
N CYS A 302 -8.91 -15.17 7.33
CA CYS A 302 -9.81 -14.07 7.09
C CYS A 302 -9.01 -12.91 6.46
N MET A 303 -9.63 -12.09 5.62
CA MET A 303 -8.94 -10.97 4.96
C MET A 303 -9.89 -9.78 4.78
N ILE A 304 -9.36 -8.58 4.99
CA ILE A 304 -9.99 -7.32 4.61
C ILE A 304 -9.17 -6.70 3.48
N SER A 305 -9.83 -6.26 2.42
CA SER A 305 -9.19 -5.65 1.25
C SER A 305 -10.04 -4.54 0.65
N ASN A 306 -9.43 -3.69 -0.17
CA ASN A 306 -10.19 -2.84 -1.10
C ASN A 306 -10.63 -3.65 -2.32
N LEU A 307 -11.52 -3.06 -3.11
CA LEU A 307 -11.82 -3.50 -4.47
C LEU A 307 -10.76 -2.91 -5.42
N HIS A 308 -9.99 -3.77 -6.07
CA HIS A 308 -8.83 -3.39 -6.86
C HIS A 308 -9.13 -3.25 -8.36
N LEU A 309 -8.25 -2.54 -9.07
CA LEU A 309 -8.36 -2.36 -10.52
C LEU A 309 -8.16 -3.68 -11.28
N PRO A 310 -8.79 -3.83 -12.46
CA PRO A 310 -8.57 -4.99 -13.33
C PRO A 310 -7.09 -5.18 -13.66
N LYS A 311 -6.64 -6.43 -13.73
CA LYS A 311 -5.27 -6.83 -14.06
C LYS A 311 -4.18 -6.31 -13.11
N SER A 312 -4.55 -5.80 -11.92
CA SER A 312 -3.57 -5.39 -10.91
C SER A 312 -3.01 -6.56 -10.12
N THR A 313 -1.76 -6.45 -9.69
CA THR A 313 -1.12 -7.44 -8.79
C THR A 313 -1.89 -7.59 -7.48
N LEU A 314 -2.53 -6.50 -7.02
CA LEU A 314 -3.34 -6.49 -5.80
C LEU A 314 -4.61 -7.36 -5.96
N MET A 315 -5.30 -7.26 -7.09
CA MET A 315 -6.45 -8.12 -7.40
C MET A 315 -6.04 -9.61 -7.43
N MET A 316 -4.88 -9.91 -8.02
CA MET A 316 -4.36 -11.28 -8.07
C MET A 316 -4.03 -11.83 -6.68
N SER A 317 -3.48 -10.99 -5.79
CA SER A 317 -3.22 -11.35 -4.39
C SER A 317 -4.52 -11.65 -3.64
N VAL A 318 -5.58 -10.87 -3.86
CA VAL A 318 -6.90 -11.15 -3.27
C VAL A 318 -7.48 -12.44 -3.85
N ALA A 319 -7.32 -12.70 -5.16
CA ALA A 319 -7.78 -13.94 -5.80
C ALA A 319 -7.09 -15.19 -5.22
N THR A 320 -5.85 -15.04 -4.78
CA THR A 320 -5.10 -16.12 -4.10
C THR A 320 -5.78 -16.54 -2.81
N PHE A 321 -6.34 -15.58 -2.08
CA PHE A 321 -7.03 -15.82 -0.81
C PHE A 321 -8.50 -16.21 -0.98
N ALA A 322 -9.24 -15.49 -1.82
CA ALA A 322 -10.68 -15.67 -2.03
C ALA A 322 -11.05 -16.88 -2.89
N GLY A 323 -10.10 -17.34 -3.74
CA GLY A 323 -10.39 -18.19 -4.89
C GLY A 323 -10.76 -17.32 -6.11
N TYR A 324 -10.26 -17.72 -7.28
CA TYR A 324 -10.43 -16.92 -8.51
C TYR A 324 -11.90 -16.72 -8.90
N GLU A 325 -12.68 -17.81 -8.95
CA GLU A 325 -14.09 -17.76 -9.38
C GLU A 325 -14.95 -16.91 -8.42
N ASN A 326 -14.77 -17.11 -7.11
CA ASN A 326 -15.48 -16.33 -6.09
C ASN A 326 -15.13 -14.83 -6.15
N LEU A 327 -13.86 -14.51 -6.38
CA LEU A 327 -13.46 -13.11 -6.52
C LEU A 327 -14.05 -12.47 -7.76
N MET A 328 -13.98 -13.14 -8.92
CA MET A 328 -14.54 -12.60 -10.16
C MET A 328 -16.04 -12.38 -10.05
N HIS A 329 -16.78 -13.32 -9.46
CA HIS A 329 -18.19 -13.15 -9.17
C HIS A 329 -18.46 -11.96 -8.24
N ALA A 330 -17.70 -11.84 -7.14
CA ALA A 330 -17.84 -10.73 -6.21
C ALA A 330 -17.58 -9.36 -6.88
N TYR A 331 -16.63 -9.31 -7.82
CA TYR A 331 -16.33 -8.08 -8.55
C TYR A 331 -17.39 -7.72 -9.59
N GLU A 332 -18.00 -8.71 -10.24
CA GLU A 332 -19.17 -8.49 -11.11
C GLU A 332 -20.35 -7.92 -10.30
N VAL A 333 -20.64 -8.50 -9.14
CA VAL A 333 -21.67 -7.99 -8.21
C VAL A 333 -21.33 -6.57 -7.74
N ALA A 334 -20.07 -6.32 -7.37
CA ALA A 334 -19.63 -5.01 -6.91
C ALA A 334 -19.83 -3.92 -7.99
N VAL A 335 -19.55 -4.22 -9.27
CA VAL A 335 -19.82 -3.29 -10.39
C VAL A 335 -21.31 -3.07 -10.58
N GLN A 336 -22.13 -4.12 -10.57
CA GLN A 336 -23.58 -4.04 -10.71
C GLN A 336 -24.22 -3.22 -9.59
N GLU A 337 -23.75 -3.43 -8.36
CA GLU A 337 -24.20 -2.72 -7.16
C GLU A 337 -23.54 -1.34 -6.96
N LYS A 338 -22.73 -0.90 -7.94
CA LYS A 338 -22.06 0.41 -7.95
C LYS A 338 -21.17 0.66 -6.72
N TYR A 339 -20.42 -0.37 -6.29
CA TYR A 339 -19.35 -0.17 -5.33
C TYR A 339 -18.24 0.72 -5.93
N GLN A 340 -17.57 1.47 -5.06
CA GLN A 340 -16.44 2.28 -5.43
C GLN A 340 -15.14 1.45 -5.36
N PHE A 341 -14.25 1.66 -6.30
CA PHE A 341 -13.01 0.92 -6.47
C PHE A 341 -11.76 1.78 -6.17
N ALA A 342 -10.64 1.12 -6.01
CA ALA A 342 -9.29 1.64 -5.84
C ALA A 342 -9.03 2.27 -4.46
N THR A 343 -8.15 3.28 -4.41
CA THR A 343 -7.51 3.81 -3.19
C THR A 343 -8.50 4.22 -2.10
N TYR A 344 -9.51 5.01 -2.47
CA TYR A 344 -10.53 5.52 -1.56
C TYR A 344 -11.88 4.80 -1.73
N GLY A 345 -11.86 3.69 -2.45
CA GLY A 345 -13.06 2.90 -2.73
C GLY A 345 -13.59 2.16 -1.51
N ASP A 346 -14.55 1.29 -1.77
CA ASP A 346 -15.20 0.45 -0.76
C ASP A 346 -14.34 -0.74 -0.36
N ALA A 347 -14.73 -1.41 0.70
CA ALA A 347 -14.01 -2.53 1.27
C ALA A 347 -14.69 -3.88 0.98
N MET A 348 -13.89 -4.95 1.06
CA MET A 348 -14.32 -6.33 1.03
C MET A 348 -13.80 -7.05 2.28
N LEU A 349 -14.67 -7.79 2.96
CA LEU A 349 -14.34 -8.78 3.97
C LEU A 349 -14.49 -10.18 3.36
N ILE A 350 -13.46 -11.01 3.47
CA ILE A 350 -13.42 -12.38 2.95
C ILE A 350 -13.28 -13.35 4.13
N ILE A 351 -14.30 -14.19 4.34
CA ILE A 351 -14.42 -15.12 5.46
C ILE A 351 -14.56 -16.57 5.02
#